data_ab0839b0f3c0552efd739d3ba17d0f3f
#
_entry.id   ab0839b0f3c0552efd739d3ba17d0f3f
#
_cell.length_a   1.000
_cell.length_b   1.000
_cell.length_c   1.000
_cell.angle_alpha   90.00
_cell.angle_beta   90.00
_cell.angle_gamma   90.00
#
_symmetry.space_group_name_H-M   'P 1'
#
loop_
_entity.id
_entity.type
_entity.pdbx_description
1 polymer ?
#
loop_
_entity_poly.entity_id
_entity_poly.type
_entity_poly.pdbx_seq_one_letter_code
_entity_poly.pdbx_strand_id
1 'polypeptide(L)'
;MGGMDALPEYAERVLAVAEEIPPGRVMTYGDVAEWLGEGGPRQVGRVMALYGAAVPWWRVVRADGALLPGHEARALEHYRVEGTPLREGPAGPRLAMARARWDGSPDDGGSGAG
;
A
#
# COMPACT_ATOMS: atom_id res chain seq x y z
N MET A 1 -1.34 -24.46 -21.67
CA MET A 1 -0.85 -24.19 -20.51
C MET A 1 -1.28 -22.98 -19.85
N GLY A 2 -2.35 -23.07 -19.17
CA GLY A 2 -2.91 -21.96 -18.48
C GLY A 2 -1.99 -21.35 -17.46
N GLY A 3 -1.04 -22.14 -17.01
CA GLY A 3 -0.17 -21.63 -15.99
C GLY A 3 0.67 -20.45 -16.40
N MET A 4 0.82 -20.26 -17.69
CA MET A 4 1.63 -19.13 -18.12
C MET A 4 1.00 -17.81 -17.84
N ASP A 5 -0.33 -17.77 -17.79
CA ASP A 5 -1.01 -16.52 -17.56
C ASP A 5 -1.40 -16.32 -16.11
N ALA A 6 -1.17 -17.32 -15.30
CA ALA A 6 -1.56 -17.21 -13.89
C ALA A 6 -0.50 -16.47 -13.13
N LEU A 7 -0.92 -15.62 -12.22
CA LEU A 7 0.02 -14.99 -11.30
C LEU A 7 0.60 -16.02 -10.37
N PRO A 8 1.85 -15.86 -9.94
CA PRO A 8 2.36 -16.68 -8.86
C PRO A 8 1.44 -16.56 -7.65
N GLU A 9 1.30 -17.64 -6.93
CA GLU A 9 0.38 -17.68 -5.79
C GLU A 9 0.68 -16.58 -4.78
N TYR A 10 1.97 -16.37 -4.50
CA TYR A 10 2.34 -15.33 -3.56
C TYR A 10 1.92 -13.95 -4.07
N ALA A 11 2.10 -13.71 -5.37
CA ALA A 11 1.72 -12.44 -5.95
C ALA A 11 0.21 -12.20 -5.80
N GLU A 12 -0.59 -13.23 -6.03
CA GLU A 12 -2.03 -13.09 -5.85
C GLU A 12 -2.38 -12.68 -4.44
N ARG A 13 -1.71 -13.26 -3.46
CA ARG A 13 -2.00 -12.93 -2.07
C ARG A 13 -1.57 -11.52 -1.72
N VAL A 14 -0.43 -11.07 -2.24
CA VAL A 14 0.02 -9.71 -2.01
C VAL A 14 -0.99 -8.71 -2.59
N LEU A 15 -1.42 -8.96 -3.82
CA LEU A 15 -2.35 -8.04 -4.48
C LEU A 15 -3.70 -8.03 -3.77
N ALA A 16 -4.13 -9.17 -3.26
CA ALA A 16 -5.38 -9.23 -2.50
C ALA A 16 -5.30 -8.38 -1.24
N VAL A 17 -4.14 -8.40 -0.56
CA VAL A 17 -3.98 -7.55 0.62
C VAL A 17 -4.06 -6.08 0.22
N ALA A 18 -3.40 -5.71 -0.88
CA ALA A 18 -3.43 -4.32 -1.32
C ALA A 18 -4.86 -3.85 -1.53
N GLU A 19 -5.71 -4.71 -2.04
CA GLU A 19 -7.11 -4.35 -2.27
C GLU A 19 -7.92 -4.26 -0.99
N GLU A 20 -7.45 -4.89 0.08
CA GLU A 20 -8.15 -4.83 1.35
C GLU A 20 -7.84 -3.56 2.14
N ILE A 21 -6.76 -2.88 1.82
CA ILE A 21 -6.38 -1.67 2.54
C ILE A 21 -7.43 -0.59 2.26
N PRO A 22 -8.04 -0.01 3.30
CA PRO A 22 -9.08 0.99 3.07
C PRO A 22 -8.53 2.26 2.45
N PRO A 23 -9.34 3.00 1.72
CA PRO A 23 -8.92 4.32 1.23
C PRO A 23 -8.49 5.22 2.39
N GLY A 24 -7.42 5.95 2.19
CA GLY A 24 -6.90 6.82 3.24
C GLY A 24 -5.92 6.16 4.17
N ARG A 25 -5.67 4.87 3.97
CA ARG A 25 -4.73 4.11 4.79
C ARG A 25 -3.66 3.47 3.93
N VAL A 26 -2.55 3.11 4.55
CA VAL A 26 -1.45 2.46 3.83
C VAL A 26 -0.86 1.34 4.68
N MET A 27 -0.22 0.39 4.02
CA MET A 27 0.62 -0.62 4.67
C MET A 27 2.00 -0.53 4.05
N THR A 28 3.02 -0.81 4.86
CA THR A 28 4.36 -0.89 4.30
C THR A 28 4.55 -2.25 3.63
N TYR A 29 5.59 -2.35 2.81
CA TYR A 29 5.93 -3.65 2.22
C TYR A 29 6.12 -4.71 3.30
N GLY A 30 6.78 -4.34 4.39
CA GLY A 30 6.96 -5.27 5.50
C GLY A 30 5.65 -5.62 6.19
N ASP A 31 4.73 -4.67 6.30
CA ASP A 31 3.43 -4.93 6.90
C ASP A 31 2.66 -5.98 6.09
N VAL A 32 2.72 -5.87 4.76
CA VAL A 32 2.02 -6.84 3.91
C VAL A 32 2.61 -8.23 4.10
N ALA A 33 3.95 -8.31 4.12
CA ALA A 33 4.61 -9.60 4.31
C ALA A 33 4.23 -10.21 5.66
N GLU A 34 4.20 -9.38 6.69
CA GLU A 34 3.83 -9.83 8.02
C GLU A 34 2.38 -10.30 8.08
N TRP A 35 1.51 -9.56 7.42
CA TRP A 35 0.10 -9.92 7.34
C TRP A 35 -0.08 -11.30 6.72
N LEU A 36 0.69 -11.57 5.67
CA LEU A 36 0.62 -12.84 4.98
C LEU A 36 1.34 -13.96 5.72
N GLY A 37 2.26 -13.60 6.59
CA GLY A 37 3.04 -14.60 7.31
C GLY A 37 4.10 -15.27 6.47
N GLU A 38 4.48 -14.65 5.35
CA GLU A 38 5.48 -15.24 4.50
C GLU A 38 6.14 -14.17 3.64
N GLY A 39 7.37 -14.42 3.23
CA GLY A 39 8.12 -13.48 2.44
C GLY A 39 8.63 -12.33 3.28
N GLY A 40 9.10 -11.31 2.61
CA GLY A 40 9.60 -10.11 3.26
C GLY A 40 9.31 -8.90 2.40
N PRO A 41 9.73 -7.70 2.86
CA PRO A 41 9.41 -6.48 2.12
C PRO A 41 9.95 -6.49 0.69
N ARG A 42 11.08 -7.13 0.44
CA ARG A 42 11.61 -7.18 -0.92
C ARG A 42 10.71 -7.93 -1.86
N GLN A 43 10.21 -9.08 -1.40
CA GLN A 43 9.30 -9.87 -2.23
C GLN A 43 8.02 -9.12 -2.51
N VAL A 44 7.47 -8.46 -1.50
CA VAL A 44 6.26 -7.66 -1.70
C VAL A 44 6.54 -6.54 -2.68
N GLY A 45 7.67 -5.85 -2.52
CA GLY A 45 8.04 -4.78 -3.44
C GLY A 45 8.16 -5.26 -4.86
N ARG A 46 8.74 -6.45 -5.06
CA ARG A 46 8.86 -7.01 -6.38
C ARG A 46 7.50 -7.32 -7.01
N VAL A 47 6.60 -7.88 -6.22
CA VAL A 47 5.25 -8.17 -6.70
C VAL A 47 4.56 -6.88 -7.12
N MET A 48 4.67 -5.84 -6.30
CA MET A 48 4.03 -4.58 -6.61
C MET A 48 4.62 -3.95 -7.87
N ALA A 49 5.94 -4.07 -8.05
CA ALA A 49 6.57 -3.52 -9.25
C ALA A 49 6.12 -4.24 -10.51
N LEU A 50 5.91 -5.54 -10.41
CA LEU A 50 5.57 -6.34 -11.59
C LEU A 50 4.07 -6.37 -11.87
N TYR A 51 3.26 -6.37 -10.84
CA TYR A 51 1.83 -6.63 -11.01
C TYR A 51 0.93 -5.59 -10.37
N GLY A 52 1.48 -4.58 -9.71
CA GLY A 52 0.68 -3.70 -8.88
C GLY A 52 -0.21 -2.71 -9.60
N ALA A 53 -0.01 -2.54 -10.90
CA ALA A 53 -0.73 -1.49 -11.63
C ALA A 53 -2.25 -1.65 -11.58
N ALA A 54 -2.73 -2.86 -11.36
CA ALA A 54 -4.17 -3.13 -11.41
C ALA A 54 -4.86 -2.99 -10.04
N VAL A 55 -4.08 -2.72 -8.99
CA VAL A 55 -4.64 -2.58 -7.64
C VAL A 55 -4.27 -1.22 -7.09
N PRO A 56 -4.81 -0.83 -5.91
CA PRO A 56 -4.43 0.47 -5.33
C PRO A 56 -2.98 0.45 -4.84
N TRP A 57 -2.05 0.53 -5.76
CA TRP A 57 -0.62 0.42 -5.48
C TRP A 57 -0.13 1.51 -4.53
N TRP A 58 -0.77 2.66 -4.52
CA TRP A 58 -0.35 3.79 -3.67
C TRP A 58 -0.62 3.52 -2.19
N ARG A 59 -1.34 2.46 -1.89
CA ARG A 59 -1.61 2.08 -0.50
C ARG A 59 -0.58 1.12 0.07
N VAL A 60 0.38 0.65 -0.76
CA VAL A 60 1.47 -0.20 -0.30
C VAL A 60 2.75 0.60 -0.49
N VAL A 61 3.42 0.93 0.60
CA VAL A 61 4.42 2.00 0.61
C VAL A 61 5.68 1.59 1.32
N ARG A 62 6.67 2.46 1.22
CA ARG A 62 7.95 2.27 1.91
C ARG A 62 7.78 2.64 3.37
N ALA A 63 8.62 2.00 4.21
CA ALA A 63 8.50 2.20 5.66
C ALA A 63 8.74 3.65 6.08
N ASP A 64 9.53 4.39 5.31
CA ASP A 64 9.86 5.77 5.67
C ASP A 64 8.81 6.78 5.21
N GLY A 65 7.75 6.32 4.57
CA GLY A 65 6.69 7.22 4.12
C GLY A 65 7.01 7.99 2.86
N ALA A 66 8.14 7.72 2.22
CA ALA A 66 8.49 8.40 0.98
C ALA A 66 7.56 7.93 -0.14
N LEU A 67 7.21 8.87 -1.02
CA LEU A 67 6.39 8.53 -2.16
C LEU A 67 7.20 7.73 -3.16
N LEU A 68 6.53 6.88 -3.93
CA LEU A 68 7.20 6.00 -4.86
C LEU A 68 7.93 6.80 -5.93
N PRO A 69 9.24 6.63 -6.07
CA PRO A 69 10.01 7.39 -7.06
C PRO A 69 9.46 7.20 -8.47
N GLY A 70 9.34 8.29 -9.19
CA GLY A 70 8.82 8.24 -10.54
C GLY A 70 7.31 8.27 -10.63
N HIS A 71 6.63 8.10 -9.51
CA HIS A 71 5.17 8.10 -9.48
C HIS A 71 4.61 9.04 -8.43
N GLU A 72 5.44 9.96 -7.97
CA GLU A 72 5.08 10.83 -6.85
C GLU A 72 3.80 11.62 -7.11
N ALA A 73 3.70 12.23 -8.28
CA ALA A 73 2.54 13.07 -8.57
C ALA A 73 1.25 12.26 -8.60
N ARG A 74 1.30 11.08 -9.17
CA ARG A 74 0.11 10.23 -9.26
C ARG A 74 -0.28 9.69 -7.90
N ALA A 75 0.71 9.31 -7.10
CA ALA A 75 0.43 8.83 -5.76
C ALA A 75 -0.19 9.95 -4.92
N LEU A 76 0.38 11.15 -5.01
CA LEU A 76 -0.11 12.28 -4.25
C LEU A 76 -1.55 12.61 -4.60
N GLU A 77 -1.88 12.52 -5.88
CA GLU A 77 -3.26 12.76 -6.30
C GLU A 77 -4.21 11.78 -5.64
N HIS A 78 -3.84 10.51 -5.62
CA HIS A 78 -4.66 9.50 -4.94
C HIS A 78 -4.79 9.79 -3.45
N TYR A 79 -3.67 10.15 -2.81
CA TYR A 79 -3.70 10.42 -1.38
C TYR A 79 -4.63 11.58 -1.05
N ARG A 80 -4.60 12.62 -1.88
CA ARG A 80 -5.46 13.78 -1.64
C ARG A 80 -6.93 13.44 -1.81
N VAL A 81 -7.24 12.64 -2.82
CA VAL A 81 -8.61 12.22 -3.04
C VAL A 81 -9.11 11.38 -1.87
N GLU A 82 -8.26 10.52 -1.33
CA GLU A 82 -8.66 9.61 -0.26
C GLU A 82 -8.55 10.22 1.12
N GLY A 83 -7.94 11.39 1.23
CA GLY A 83 -7.74 12.00 2.54
C GLY A 83 -6.65 11.33 3.35
N THR A 84 -5.69 10.69 2.69
CA THR A 84 -4.60 10.02 3.38
C THR A 84 -3.75 11.04 4.12
N PRO A 85 -3.43 10.82 5.40
CA PRO A 85 -2.61 11.78 6.15
C PRO A 85 -1.23 11.98 5.54
N LEU A 86 -0.89 13.23 5.29
CA LEU A 86 0.39 13.62 4.72
C LEU A 86 1.07 14.60 5.65
N ARG A 87 2.38 14.73 5.48
CA ARG A 87 3.15 15.76 6.17
C ARG A 87 4.19 16.32 5.23
N GLU A 88 4.68 17.50 5.56
CA GLU A 88 5.74 18.11 4.75
C GLU A 88 7.08 17.55 5.18
N GLY A 89 7.90 17.24 4.21
CA GLY A 89 9.26 16.79 4.47
C GLY A 89 10.23 17.68 3.72
N PRO A 90 11.53 17.49 3.96
CA PRO A 90 12.54 18.33 3.32
C PRO A 90 12.49 18.29 1.79
N ALA A 91 12.08 17.16 1.26
CA ALA A 91 12.05 16.97 -0.19
C ALA A 91 10.63 17.02 -0.74
N GLY A 92 9.66 17.46 0.06
CA GLY A 92 8.29 17.55 -0.37
C GLY A 92 7.35 16.73 0.48
N PRO A 93 6.12 16.55 0.03
CA PRO A 93 5.13 15.79 0.82
C PRO A 93 5.54 14.36 1.05
N ARG A 94 5.23 13.84 2.22
CA ARG A 94 5.45 12.46 2.60
C ARG A 94 4.21 11.95 3.32
N LEU A 95 4.12 10.64 3.43
CA LEU A 95 3.03 10.05 4.21
C LEU A 95 3.29 10.25 5.70
N ALA A 96 2.25 10.65 6.41
CA ALA A 96 2.32 10.76 7.86
C ALA A 96 2.04 9.36 8.44
N MET A 97 3.07 8.53 8.45
CA MET A 97 2.91 7.10 8.73
C MET A 97 2.23 6.82 10.04
N ALA A 98 2.51 7.61 11.07
CA ALA A 98 1.88 7.36 12.38
C ALA A 98 0.36 7.37 12.30
N ARG A 99 -0.20 8.16 11.39
CA ARG A 99 -1.64 8.27 11.24
C ARG A 99 -2.20 7.52 10.05
N ALA A 100 -1.39 7.32 9.02
CA ALA A 100 -1.86 6.69 7.80
C ALA A 100 -1.78 5.17 7.85
N ARG A 101 -0.88 4.63 8.66
CA ARG A 101 -0.61 3.21 8.66
C ARG A 101 -1.80 2.40 9.16
N TRP A 102 -2.19 1.41 8.38
CA TRP A 102 -3.31 0.54 8.73
C TRP A 102 -2.80 -0.67 9.48
N ASP A 103 -3.46 -1.02 10.56
CA ASP A 103 -3.06 -2.16 11.37
C ASP A 103 -3.84 -3.44 11.02
N GLY A 104 -4.66 -3.37 9.98
CA GLY A 104 -5.41 -4.54 9.55
C GLY A 104 -6.77 -4.71 10.20
N SER A 105 -7.10 -3.86 11.17
CA SER A 105 -8.40 -4.00 11.81
C SER A 105 -9.49 -3.36 10.94
N PRO A 106 -10.73 -3.76 11.13
CA PRO A 106 -11.82 -3.19 10.35
C PRO A 106 -11.85 -1.68 10.50
N ASP A 107 -11.91 -1.02 9.37
CA ASP A 107 -11.98 0.43 9.35
C ASP A 107 -13.41 0.82 9.04
N ASP A 108 -14.19 0.98 10.06
CA ASP A 108 -15.58 1.32 9.85
C ASP A 108 -15.78 2.81 9.86
N GLY A 109 -14.81 3.52 9.43
CA GLY A 109 -14.82 4.93 9.24
C GLY A 109 -15.86 5.71 10.00
N GLY A 110 -17.04 5.24 9.93
CA GLY A 110 -18.09 5.92 10.60
C GLY A 110 -17.99 5.78 12.08
N SER A 111 -17.44 4.71 12.53
CA SER A 111 -17.42 4.51 13.94
C SER A 111 -16.45 5.48 14.57
N GLY A 112 -15.54 5.95 13.80
CA GLY A 112 -14.69 6.96 14.36
C GLY A 112 -15.53 8.06 14.89
N ALA A 113 -16.65 8.24 14.30
CA ALA A 113 -17.55 9.25 14.76
C ALA A 113 -18.36 8.73 15.93
N GLY A 114 -18.44 7.49 15.98
CA GLY A 114 -19.25 6.89 17.01
C GLY A 114 -18.57 6.99 18.31
#